data_5ac8e5052624615f7ef275c3d08f77db
#
_entry.id   5ac8e5052624615f7ef275c3d08f77db
#
_cell.length_a   1.000
_cell.length_b   1.000
_cell.length_c   1.000
_cell.angle_alpha   90.00
_cell.angle_beta   90.00
_cell.angle_gamma   90.00
#
_symmetry.space_group_name_H-M   'P 1'
#
loop_
_entity.id
_entity.type
_entity.pdbx_description
1 polymer ?
#
loop_
_entity_poly.entity_id
_entity_poly.type
_entity_poly.pdbx_seq_one_letter_code
_entity_poly.pdbx_strand_id
1 'polypeptide(L)'
;MVKTRLRVVVLMSWLLVWPLAARPQEPGVPAGIWQPDVGDGSYINPVLHGDYSDPDVVRVGADYYLTASSFTQVPGLPLLHSRDLVNWTLIGHALPRLQPQAHHGVPRRGGGVWAPAIRHHHGLFHIYYPDPDFGIFLVTAANPAGPWSEPALVDGGKGVIDPAPFWDDDGQGWLVYGFAKSRAGRANAIALKKLNDQGTRTVGEEHIVVNGDALPPVDTSDGPKRWVVLEGPKLYKRDGWYYIFAPAGGVKGGWQAVFRARSIIGPYEGRNVMDQGATPVNGPHQGAWVDTPSGQHWFLHFQDTDSYGRRVHLQPMAWGADGWPVIGEPQPGKPYGQPVLRHAKPEVPAQPLAVPVVNDDFADGPHLGWQWNANPADDWRDATVHGRLRLKSVSSPQNLWESGQVLAQKLPGLRFTVTTQLIFAPQALGERAGLTLFGASYGWIGLEQRKEGAVLVQVTRVGADSNGGEQVSAASGPVQGPVWLRASVQPLTEAVPAPSDPTRYWPSMTRAQHLRVAFSYSLDGSRFTPLGNVVTVLPGRWVGAQVGLFAQAPAGAPAYSATAVGFADFMFLRVE
;
A
#
# COMPACT_ATOMS: atom_id res chain seq x y z
N MET A 1 25.70 -84.04 -10.63
CA MET A 1 25.32 -82.96 -11.53
C MET A 1 23.97 -82.38 -11.04
N VAL A 2 24.03 -81.35 -10.27
CA VAL A 2 22.82 -80.69 -9.72
C VAL A 2 22.68 -79.35 -10.42
N LYS A 3 21.59 -79.15 -11.18
CA LYS A 3 21.26 -77.86 -11.83
C LYS A 3 20.48 -77.00 -10.89
N THR A 4 21.12 -75.95 -10.41
CA THR A 4 20.44 -74.86 -9.60
C THR A 4 19.76 -73.87 -10.55
N ARG A 5 18.44 -73.74 -10.44
CA ARG A 5 17.67 -72.70 -11.14
C ARG A 5 17.58 -71.41 -10.28
N LEU A 6 18.13 -70.33 -10.78
CA LEU A 6 18.03 -69.01 -10.21
C LEU A 6 16.63 -68.40 -10.55
N ARG A 7 15.83 -68.15 -9.54
CA ARG A 7 14.54 -67.37 -9.71
C ARG A 7 14.84 -65.90 -9.49
N VAL A 8 14.66 -65.10 -10.56
CA VAL A 8 14.69 -63.65 -10.49
C VAL A 8 13.30 -63.21 -10.02
N VAL A 9 13.26 -62.56 -8.84
CA VAL A 9 12.04 -61.87 -8.33
C VAL A 9 12.12 -60.43 -8.76
N VAL A 10 11.23 -60.02 -9.68
CA VAL A 10 11.03 -58.61 -10.07
C VAL A 10 10.10 -57.97 -9.05
N LEU A 11 10.64 -57.09 -8.21
CA LEU A 11 9.85 -56.22 -7.33
C LEU A 11 9.34 -55.06 -8.16
N MET A 12 8.04 -55.06 -8.43
CA MET A 12 7.32 -53.97 -9.07
C MET A 12 6.94 -52.97 -7.99
N SER A 13 7.69 -51.86 -7.86
CA SER A 13 7.41 -50.77 -6.95
C SER A 13 6.23 -49.93 -7.50
N TRP A 14 5.09 -50.01 -6.86
CA TRP A 14 3.96 -49.15 -7.13
C TRP A 14 4.23 -47.80 -6.46
N LEU A 15 4.57 -46.77 -7.24
CA LEU A 15 4.53 -45.38 -6.83
C LEU A 15 3.05 -44.94 -6.66
N LEU A 16 2.57 -44.93 -5.43
CA LEU A 16 1.33 -44.31 -5.06
C LEU A 16 1.49 -42.79 -5.23
N VAL A 17 1.04 -42.26 -6.36
CA VAL A 17 0.82 -40.82 -6.54
C VAL A 17 -0.42 -40.45 -5.71
N TRP A 18 -0.20 -39.90 -4.54
CA TRP A 18 -1.27 -39.26 -3.81
C TRP A 18 -1.68 -37.99 -4.57
N PRO A 19 -2.99 -37.79 -4.84
CA PRO A 19 -3.43 -36.51 -5.37
C PRO A 19 -3.07 -35.45 -4.33
N LEU A 20 -2.33 -34.41 -4.74
CA LEU A 20 -2.21 -33.19 -3.95
C LEU A 20 -3.63 -32.68 -3.71
N ALA A 21 -4.10 -32.84 -2.49
CA ALA A 21 -5.33 -32.19 -2.05
C ALA A 21 -5.17 -30.70 -2.29
N ALA A 22 -6.06 -30.11 -3.07
CA ALA A 22 -6.13 -28.67 -3.25
C ALA A 22 -6.19 -28.05 -1.84
N ARG A 23 -5.24 -27.17 -1.52
CA ARG A 23 -5.29 -26.42 -0.27
C ARG A 23 -6.64 -25.72 -0.20
N PRO A 24 -7.31 -25.67 0.97
CA PRO A 24 -8.50 -24.86 1.12
C PRO A 24 -8.17 -23.43 0.71
N GLN A 25 -8.99 -22.86 -0.16
CA GLN A 25 -8.90 -21.46 -0.54
C GLN A 25 -8.98 -20.64 0.75
N GLU A 26 -7.98 -19.77 1.01
CA GLU A 26 -8.01 -18.89 2.17
C GLU A 26 -9.33 -18.11 2.17
N PRO A 27 -9.95 -17.88 3.33
CA PRO A 27 -11.21 -17.15 3.40
C PRO A 27 -10.97 -15.71 2.93
N GLY A 28 -11.43 -15.39 1.74
CA GLY A 28 -11.39 -14.04 1.16
C GLY A 28 -12.18 -13.03 2.00
N VAL A 29 -12.17 -11.77 1.60
CA VAL A 29 -12.99 -10.71 2.21
C VAL A 29 -14.44 -11.16 2.19
N PRO A 30 -15.17 -11.10 3.32
CA PRO A 30 -16.59 -11.45 3.34
C PRO A 30 -17.37 -10.66 2.30
N ALA A 31 -18.28 -11.31 1.60
CA ALA A 31 -19.17 -10.63 0.65
C ALA A 31 -19.89 -9.47 1.35
N GLY A 32 -19.75 -8.26 0.81
CA GLY A 32 -20.38 -7.06 1.37
C GLY A 32 -19.41 -6.01 1.93
N ILE A 33 -18.12 -6.30 2.18
CA ILE A 33 -17.14 -5.27 2.57
C ILE A 33 -16.68 -4.50 1.34
N TRP A 34 -16.01 -5.15 0.41
CA TRP A 34 -15.64 -4.59 -0.90
C TRP A 34 -15.36 -5.71 -1.89
N GLN A 35 -16.05 -5.69 -3.03
CA GLN A 35 -15.84 -6.62 -4.14
C GLN A 35 -15.90 -5.84 -5.45
N PRO A 36 -14.76 -5.62 -6.14
CA PRO A 36 -14.75 -4.85 -7.38
C PRO A 36 -15.37 -5.59 -8.56
N ASP A 37 -15.21 -6.91 -8.66
CA ASP A 37 -15.83 -7.74 -9.68
C ASP A 37 -17.31 -7.97 -9.35
N VAL A 38 -18.19 -7.47 -10.19
CA VAL A 38 -19.65 -7.50 -9.96
C VAL A 38 -20.26 -8.85 -10.34
N GLY A 39 -19.51 -9.71 -11.06
CA GLY A 39 -19.95 -11.03 -11.49
C GLY A 39 -20.82 -11.05 -12.77
N ASP A 40 -21.10 -9.89 -13.36
CA ASP A 40 -21.89 -9.73 -14.59
C ASP A 40 -21.03 -9.34 -15.82
N GLY A 41 -19.71 -9.51 -15.71
CA GLY A 41 -18.74 -9.09 -16.72
C GLY A 41 -18.28 -7.64 -16.58
N SER A 42 -18.73 -6.94 -15.54
CA SER A 42 -18.29 -5.59 -15.22
C SER A 42 -17.52 -5.53 -13.89
N TYR A 43 -16.80 -4.42 -13.68
CA TYR A 43 -16.18 -4.08 -12.41
C TYR A 43 -16.61 -2.69 -11.95
N ILE A 44 -16.43 -2.43 -10.65
CA ILE A 44 -16.60 -1.13 -10.03
C ILE A 44 -15.27 -0.64 -9.45
N ASN A 45 -14.99 0.64 -9.55
CA ASN A 45 -13.83 1.28 -8.96
C ASN A 45 -14.07 1.70 -7.50
N PRO A 46 -13.04 1.64 -6.63
CA PRO A 46 -11.67 1.20 -6.88
C PRO A 46 -11.53 -0.33 -7.03
N VAL A 47 -10.60 -0.80 -7.86
CA VAL A 47 -10.29 -2.24 -7.98
C VAL A 47 -9.49 -2.76 -6.79
N LEU A 48 -8.78 -1.88 -6.06
CA LEU A 48 -8.18 -2.16 -4.77
C LEU A 48 -8.63 -1.09 -3.78
N HIS A 49 -9.41 -1.50 -2.76
CA HIS A 49 -9.91 -0.56 -1.75
C HIS A 49 -8.87 -0.25 -0.68
N GLY A 50 -7.95 -1.16 -0.39
CA GLY A 50 -6.84 -0.92 0.54
C GLY A 50 -5.90 0.20 0.04
N ASP A 51 -5.15 0.78 0.98
CA ASP A 51 -4.17 1.85 0.71
C ASP A 51 -2.94 1.32 -0.02
N TYR A 52 -3.02 1.21 -1.36
CA TYR A 52 -1.91 0.86 -2.26
C TYR A 52 -1.47 2.10 -3.04
N SER A 53 -0.75 2.98 -2.36
CA SER A 53 -0.30 4.27 -2.85
C SER A 53 0.67 4.14 -4.04
N ASP A 54 0.55 5.03 -5.02
CA ASP A 54 1.51 5.17 -6.11
C ASP A 54 1.73 3.85 -6.88
N PRO A 55 0.67 3.18 -7.37
CA PRO A 55 0.79 1.87 -7.96
C PRO A 55 1.56 1.91 -9.29
N ASP A 56 2.40 0.91 -9.49
CA ASP A 56 2.97 0.60 -10.80
C ASP A 56 2.71 -0.88 -11.14
N VAL A 57 2.46 -1.17 -12.41
CA VAL A 57 2.07 -2.50 -12.87
C VAL A 57 2.86 -2.90 -14.11
N VAL A 58 3.21 -4.19 -14.19
CA VAL A 58 3.82 -4.81 -15.35
C VAL A 58 3.07 -6.07 -15.76
N ARG A 59 2.92 -6.29 -17.06
CA ARG A 59 2.40 -7.54 -17.63
C ARG A 59 3.55 -8.46 -18.04
N VAL A 60 3.45 -9.73 -17.67
CA VAL A 60 4.35 -10.79 -18.12
C VAL A 60 3.51 -11.95 -18.63
N GLY A 61 3.41 -12.10 -19.94
CA GLY A 61 2.48 -13.05 -20.55
C GLY A 61 1.02 -12.68 -20.30
N ALA A 62 0.29 -13.54 -19.58
CA ALA A 62 -1.10 -13.32 -19.18
C ALA A 62 -1.24 -12.82 -17.73
N ASP A 63 -0.13 -12.62 -17.03
CA ASP A 63 -0.09 -12.26 -15.62
C ASP A 63 0.28 -10.78 -15.44
N TYR A 64 -0.35 -10.12 -14.47
CA TYR A 64 -0.08 -8.74 -14.08
C TYR A 64 0.47 -8.71 -12.66
N TYR A 65 1.53 -7.93 -12.47
CA TYR A 65 2.18 -7.76 -11.17
C TYR A 65 2.20 -6.29 -10.81
N LEU A 66 1.68 -5.96 -9.63
CA LEU A 66 1.59 -4.60 -9.12
C LEU A 66 2.43 -4.47 -7.86
N THR A 67 3.13 -3.35 -7.74
CA THR A 67 3.75 -2.89 -6.49
C THR A 67 3.28 -1.49 -6.14
N ALA A 68 3.49 -1.08 -4.89
CA ALA A 68 3.03 0.21 -4.37
C ALA A 68 3.99 0.75 -3.30
N SER A 69 3.90 2.05 -3.01
CA SER A 69 4.58 2.68 -1.87
C SER A 69 4.23 1.98 -0.57
N SER A 70 5.19 1.83 0.30
CA SER A 70 4.98 1.26 1.64
C SER A 70 5.44 2.20 2.76
N PHE A 71 6.06 3.31 2.43
CA PHE A 71 6.57 4.29 3.39
C PHE A 71 7.43 3.60 4.46
N THR A 72 7.07 3.71 5.75
CA THR A 72 7.80 3.03 6.84
C THR A 72 7.18 1.69 7.23
N GLN A 73 6.19 1.20 6.50
CA GLN A 73 5.56 -0.09 6.78
C GLN A 73 6.45 -1.26 6.35
N VAL A 74 6.59 -2.25 7.23
CA VAL A 74 7.49 -3.40 7.06
C VAL A 74 6.73 -4.71 7.29
N PRO A 75 6.83 -5.69 6.36
CA PRO A 75 7.63 -5.69 5.14
C PRO A 75 7.13 -4.66 4.12
N GLY A 76 8.07 -4.08 3.34
CA GLY A 76 7.80 -3.04 2.36
C GLY A 76 7.69 -3.56 0.93
N LEU A 77 7.23 -2.70 0.00
CA LEU A 77 6.99 -3.01 -1.42
C LEU A 77 6.07 -4.24 -1.60
N PRO A 78 4.76 -4.10 -1.34
CA PRO A 78 3.81 -5.19 -1.56
C PRO A 78 3.79 -5.62 -3.03
N LEU A 79 3.70 -6.93 -3.27
CA LEU A 79 3.53 -7.54 -4.59
C LEU A 79 2.14 -8.13 -4.70
N LEU A 80 1.35 -7.61 -5.64
CA LEU A 80 0.04 -8.16 -5.96
C LEU A 80 0.06 -8.79 -7.35
N HIS A 81 -0.73 -9.83 -7.52
CA HIS A 81 -0.90 -10.57 -8.77
C HIS A 81 -2.35 -10.55 -9.21
N SER A 82 -2.57 -10.41 -10.51
CA SER A 82 -3.87 -10.52 -11.17
C SER A 82 -3.70 -11.11 -12.56
N ARG A 83 -4.80 -11.63 -13.13
CA ARG A 83 -4.90 -12.04 -14.54
C ARG A 83 -5.95 -11.26 -15.31
N ASP A 84 -6.66 -10.35 -14.65
CA ASP A 84 -7.73 -9.55 -15.27
C ASP A 84 -7.73 -8.07 -14.83
N LEU A 85 -6.73 -7.62 -14.07
CA LEU A 85 -6.59 -6.26 -13.52
C LEU A 85 -7.68 -5.87 -12.51
N VAL A 86 -8.63 -6.75 -12.22
CA VAL A 86 -9.77 -6.52 -11.30
C VAL A 86 -9.64 -7.36 -10.04
N ASN A 87 -9.35 -8.64 -10.21
CA ASN A 87 -9.19 -9.60 -9.12
C ASN A 87 -7.71 -9.70 -8.73
N TRP A 88 -7.35 -9.17 -7.55
CA TRP A 88 -5.97 -9.06 -7.08
C TRP A 88 -5.71 -9.88 -5.83
N THR A 89 -4.57 -10.55 -5.79
CA THR A 89 -4.08 -11.31 -4.64
C THR A 89 -2.71 -10.78 -4.21
N LEU A 90 -2.52 -10.53 -2.92
CA LEU A 90 -1.21 -10.20 -2.36
C LEU A 90 -0.36 -11.48 -2.28
N ILE A 91 0.77 -11.50 -2.98
CA ILE A 91 1.64 -12.68 -3.12
C ILE A 91 2.97 -12.58 -2.37
N GLY A 92 3.32 -11.40 -1.86
CA GLY A 92 4.56 -11.19 -1.14
C GLY A 92 4.92 -9.73 -0.93
N HIS A 93 6.14 -9.52 -0.45
CA HIS A 93 6.76 -8.20 -0.30
C HIS A 93 8.23 -8.29 -0.73
N ALA A 94 8.74 -7.24 -1.36
CA ALA A 94 10.13 -7.24 -1.84
C ALA A 94 11.14 -6.81 -0.75
N LEU A 95 10.69 -6.13 0.31
CA LEU A 95 11.58 -5.62 1.36
C LEU A 95 11.18 -6.20 2.72
N PRO A 96 11.85 -7.24 3.21
CA PRO A 96 11.62 -7.76 4.55
C PRO A 96 12.03 -6.74 5.64
N ARG A 97 12.97 -5.85 5.34
CA ARG A 97 13.41 -4.71 6.18
C ARG A 97 13.79 -3.52 5.31
N LEU A 98 13.59 -2.31 5.82
CA LEU A 98 13.99 -1.06 5.16
C LEU A 98 15.45 -0.74 5.46
N GLN A 99 16.12 -0.10 4.48
CA GLN A 99 17.50 0.37 4.59
C GLN A 99 17.57 1.90 4.62
N PRO A 100 18.46 2.50 5.45
CA PRO A 100 19.34 1.88 6.44
C PRO A 100 18.56 1.35 7.65
N GLN A 101 18.88 0.13 8.10
CA GLN A 101 18.08 -0.55 9.15
C GLN A 101 17.95 0.25 10.44
N ALA A 102 19.04 0.83 10.91
CA ALA A 102 19.04 1.63 12.16
C ALA A 102 18.17 2.90 12.04
N HIS A 103 18.14 3.54 10.86
CA HIS A 103 17.30 4.71 10.63
C HIS A 103 15.80 4.36 10.71
N HIS A 104 15.42 3.22 10.14
CA HIS A 104 14.04 2.75 10.09
C HIS A 104 13.65 1.84 11.27
N GLY A 105 14.48 1.73 12.32
CA GLY A 105 14.14 1.06 13.57
C GLY A 105 13.08 1.81 14.41
N VAL A 106 12.72 3.03 14.00
CA VAL A 106 11.65 3.85 14.58
C VAL A 106 10.77 4.41 13.46
N PRO A 107 9.49 4.73 13.73
CA PRO A 107 8.59 5.30 12.72
C PRO A 107 9.12 6.62 12.14
N ARG A 108 9.22 6.70 10.81
CA ARG A 108 9.64 7.89 10.06
C ARG A 108 8.46 8.43 9.24
N ARG A 109 7.47 8.98 9.93
CA ARG A 109 6.18 9.39 9.35
C ARG A 109 6.34 10.21 8.07
N GLY A 110 5.84 9.65 6.94
CA GLY A 110 5.98 10.23 5.61
C GLY A 110 7.36 10.09 4.96
N GLY A 111 8.28 9.32 5.57
CA GLY A 111 9.56 8.90 4.98
C GLY A 111 9.53 7.45 4.49
N GLY A 112 10.69 6.88 4.18
CA GLY A 112 10.85 5.49 3.74
C GLY A 112 10.56 5.29 2.24
N VAL A 113 9.90 4.20 1.90
CA VAL A 113 9.70 3.75 0.51
C VAL A 113 8.57 4.50 -0.16
N TRP A 114 8.90 5.42 -1.08
CA TRP A 114 7.93 6.15 -1.89
C TRP A 114 7.71 5.44 -3.22
N ALA A 115 7.04 6.11 -4.18
CA ALA A 115 6.55 5.57 -5.43
C ALA A 115 7.55 4.68 -6.19
N PRO A 116 7.36 3.35 -6.21
CA PRO A 116 8.20 2.41 -6.93
C PRO A 116 7.81 2.30 -8.38
N ALA A 117 8.69 1.64 -9.16
CA ALA A 117 8.35 1.13 -10.48
C ALA A 117 8.82 -0.32 -10.64
N ILE A 118 7.94 -1.16 -11.18
CA ILE A 118 8.23 -2.57 -11.48
C ILE A 118 8.34 -2.78 -12.98
N ARG A 119 9.40 -3.47 -13.41
CA ARG A 119 9.59 -3.90 -14.81
C ARG A 119 10.08 -5.33 -14.84
N HIS A 120 9.83 -6.01 -15.95
CA HIS A 120 10.40 -7.32 -16.22
C HIS A 120 11.34 -7.22 -17.41
N HIS A 121 12.63 -7.53 -17.20
CA HIS A 121 13.68 -7.42 -18.20
C HIS A 121 14.69 -8.55 -18.05
N HIS A 122 15.07 -9.20 -19.18
CA HIS A 122 16.01 -10.34 -19.20
C HIS A 122 15.68 -11.45 -18.18
N GLY A 123 14.38 -11.79 -18.02
CA GLY A 123 13.93 -12.85 -17.14
C GLY A 123 13.89 -12.50 -15.65
N LEU A 124 14.17 -11.25 -15.28
CA LEU A 124 14.12 -10.76 -13.91
C LEU A 124 13.08 -9.65 -13.75
N PHE A 125 12.40 -9.66 -12.63
CA PHE A 125 11.67 -8.52 -12.14
C PHE A 125 12.65 -7.53 -11.50
N HIS A 126 12.49 -6.25 -11.79
CA HIS A 126 13.25 -5.14 -11.25
C HIS A 126 12.28 -4.18 -10.58
N ILE A 127 12.49 -3.85 -9.32
CA ILE A 127 11.77 -2.76 -8.65
C ILE A 127 12.77 -1.67 -8.29
N TYR A 128 12.61 -0.51 -8.92
CA TYR A 128 13.31 0.70 -8.52
C TYR A 128 12.38 1.48 -7.60
N TYR A 129 12.90 1.88 -6.45
CA TYR A 129 12.12 2.66 -5.48
C TYR A 129 12.97 3.75 -4.84
N PRO A 130 12.40 4.90 -4.51
CA PRO A 130 13.13 5.95 -3.82
C PRO A 130 12.90 5.83 -2.30
N ASP A 131 13.93 6.13 -1.54
CA ASP A 131 13.79 6.75 -0.23
C ASP A 131 14.22 8.22 -0.37
N PRO A 132 13.32 9.21 -0.17
CA PRO A 132 13.58 10.61 -0.48
C PRO A 132 14.72 11.22 0.35
N ASP A 133 15.13 10.58 1.41
CA ASP A 133 16.23 11.03 2.28
C ASP A 133 17.58 10.39 1.91
N PHE A 134 17.60 9.31 1.09
CA PHE A 134 18.82 8.56 0.75
C PHE A 134 19.07 8.45 -0.77
N GLY A 135 18.03 8.29 -1.59
CA GLY A 135 18.17 8.14 -3.05
C GLY A 135 17.31 7.01 -3.62
N ILE A 136 17.72 6.51 -4.79
CA ILE A 136 17.02 5.47 -5.55
C ILE A 136 17.70 4.13 -5.32
N PHE A 137 16.93 3.12 -4.95
CA PHE A 137 17.35 1.74 -4.74
C PHE A 137 16.75 0.80 -5.77
N LEU A 138 17.39 -0.36 -5.94
CA LEU A 138 16.95 -1.47 -6.79
C LEU A 138 16.90 -2.75 -5.98
N VAL A 139 15.84 -3.53 -6.16
CA VAL A 139 15.76 -4.95 -5.83
C VAL A 139 15.34 -5.76 -7.05
N THR A 140 15.82 -6.99 -7.17
CA THR A 140 15.54 -7.88 -8.29
C THR A 140 15.13 -9.27 -7.83
N ALA A 141 14.30 -9.97 -8.62
CA ALA A 141 13.92 -11.35 -8.38
C ALA A 141 13.57 -12.06 -9.70
N ALA A 142 13.84 -13.37 -9.79
CA ALA A 142 13.34 -14.20 -10.87
C ALA A 142 11.85 -14.56 -10.69
N ASN A 143 11.40 -14.68 -9.45
CA ASN A 143 10.01 -14.95 -9.09
C ASN A 143 9.42 -13.71 -8.38
N PRO A 144 8.27 -13.17 -8.80
CA PRO A 144 7.68 -11.98 -8.18
C PRO A 144 7.25 -12.19 -6.73
N ALA A 145 6.98 -13.43 -6.30
CA ALA A 145 6.76 -13.75 -4.89
C ALA A 145 8.06 -13.80 -4.07
N GLY A 146 9.23 -13.67 -4.72
CA GLY A 146 10.56 -13.72 -4.11
C GLY A 146 11.25 -15.09 -4.21
N PRO A 147 12.43 -15.25 -3.59
CA PRO A 147 13.11 -14.21 -2.81
C PRO A 147 13.62 -13.05 -3.67
N TRP A 148 13.61 -11.86 -3.10
CA TRP A 148 14.16 -10.65 -3.71
C TRP A 148 15.60 -10.43 -3.23
N SER A 149 16.41 -9.76 -4.05
CA SER A 149 17.77 -9.37 -3.70
C SER A 149 17.80 -8.37 -2.55
N GLU A 150 18.95 -8.22 -1.88
CA GLU A 150 19.19 -7.08 -1.01
C GLU A 150 19.11 -5.77 -1.81
N PRO A 151 18.64 -4.66 -1.20
CA PRO A 151 18.58 -3.36 -1.84
C PRO A 151 19.95 -2.82 -2.23
N ALA A 152 20.11 -2.44 -3.50
CA ALA A 152 21.30 -1.78 -4.03
C ALA A 152 21.01 -0.31 -4.32
N LEU A 153 21.87 0.62 -3.87
CA LEU A 153 21.76 2.04 -4.17
C LEU A 153 22.15 2.29 -5.63
N VAL A 154 21.22 2.80 -6.44
CA VAL A 154 21.38 3.08 -7.87
C VAL A 154 21.82 4.52 -8.12
N ASP A 155 21.17 5.47 -7.46
CA ASP A 155 21.49 6.90 -7.54
C ASP A 155 21.31 7.52 -6.16
N GLY A 156 22.39 8.02 -5.56
CA GLY A 156 22.37 8.67 -4.27
C GLY A 156 21.92 10.13 -4.38
N GLY A 157 21.26 10.62 -3.34
CA GLY A 157 20.88 12.03 -3.24
C GLY A 157 19.51 12.24 -2.61
N LYS A 158 19.34 13.40 -1.99
CA LYS A 158 18.07 13.74 -1.34
C LYS A 158 17.07 14.30 -2.34
N GLY A 159 15.86 13.78 -2.28
CA GLY A 159 14.72 14.31 -3.01
C GLY A 159 14.64 13.89 -4.47
N VAL A 160 15.43 12.91 -4.92
CA VAL A 160 15.15 12.19 -6.17
C VAL A 160 14.04 11.18 -5.86
N ILE A 161 12.95 11.23 -6.65
CA ILE A 161 11.73 10.46 -6.36
C ILE A 161 11.15 9.83 -7.62
N ASP A 162 10.26 8.87 -7.45
CA ASP A 162 9.42 8.27 -8.49
C ASP A 162 10.21 7.70 -9.68
N PRO A 163 11.27 6.91 -9.44
CA PRO A 163 12.10 6.38 -10.51
C PRO A 163 11.35 5.34 -11.33
N ALA A 164 11.51 5.36 -12.65
CA ALA A 164 11.06 4.27 -13.50
C ALA A 164 12.13 3.92 -14.55
N PRO A 165 12.57 2.65 -14.61
CA PRO A 165 13.52 2.22 -15.62
C PRO A 165 12.81 2.00 -16.95
N PHE A 166 13.56 2.21 -18.02
CA PHE A 166 13.17 1.93 -19.40
C PHE A 166 14.39 1.41 -20.17
N TRP A 167 14.22 0.36 -20.94
CA TRP A 167 15.23 -0.13 -21.87
C TRP A 167 14.78 0.15 -23.30
N ASP A 168 15.62 0.85 -24.06
CA ASP A 168 15.35 1.20 -25.46
C ASP A 168 15.68 0.02 -26.40
N ASP A 169 15.31 0.14 -27.67
CA ASP A 169 15.48 -0.90 -28.69
C ASP A 169 16.96 -1.24 -28.96
N ASP A 170 17.87 -0.31 -28.66
CA ASP A 170 19.32 -0.53 -28.73
C ASP A 170 19.92 -1.21 -27.48
N GLY A 171 19.07 -1.54 -26.49
CA GLY A 171 19.45 -2.15 -25.21
C GLY A 171 19.92 -1.15 -24.17
N GLN A 172 20.05 0.15 -24.48
CA GLN A 172 20.42 1.15 -23.49
C GLN A 172 19.33 1.33 -22.43
N GLY A 173 19.68 1.07 -21.18
CA GLY A 173 18.84 1.36 -20.04
C GLY A 173 18.81 2.85 -19.68
N TRP A 174 17.66 3.34 -19.30
CA TRP A 174 17.42 4.71 -18.83
C TRP A 174 16.62 4.70 -17.56
N LEU A 175 16.81 5.72 -16.74
CA LEU A 175 16.03 5.97 -15.52
C LEU A 175 15.39 7.35 -15.63
N VAL A 176 14.04 7.38 -15.68
CA VAL A 176 13.26 8.62 -15.59
C VAL A 176 12.83 8.83 -14.15
N TYR A 177 12.85 10.07 -13.64
CA TYR A 177 12.50 10.37 -12.24
C TYR A 177 12.10 11.83 -12.04
N GLY A 178 11.50 12.13 -10.90
CA GLY A 178 11.09 13.46 -10.47
C GLY A 178 11.84 13.97 -9.24
N PHE A 179 11.35 15.08 -8.64
CA PHE A 179 11.99 15.74 -7.52
C PHE A 179 10.99 16.18 -6.44
N ALA A 180 11.29 15.84 -5.19
CA ALA A 180 10.58 16.36 -4.03
C ALA A 180 11.17 17.70 -3.57
N LYS A 181 10.44 18.80 -3.77
CA LYS A 181 10.91 20.16 -3.41
C LYS A 181 11.45 20.26 -1.99
N SER A 182 10.80 19.59 -1.05
CA SER A 182 11.16 19.61 0.38
C SER A 182 12.54 19.03 0.69
N ARG A 183 13.15 18.27 -0.24
CA ARG A 183 14.47 17.63 -0.09
C ARG A 183 15.45 18.10 -1.15
N ALA A 184 15.03 18.14 -2.41
CA ALA A 184 15.88 18.51 -3.56
C ALA A 184 16.00 20.03 -3.79
N GLY A 185 15.12 20.84 -3.15
CA GLY A 185 15.04 22.29 -3.42
C GLY A 185 14.41 22.63 -4.77
N ARG A 186 14.17 21.66 -5.65
CA ARG A 186 13.51 21.80 -6.98
C ARG A 186 12.28 20.89 -7.08
N ALA A 187 11.34 21.25 -7.95
CA ALA A 187 10.12 20.51 -8.26
C ALA A 187 9.71 20.75 -9.71
N ASN A 188 8.57 20.18 -10.11
CA ASN A 188 7.92 20.38 -11.41
C ASN A 188 8.84 20.06 -12.60
N ALA A 189 9.79 19.16 -12.41
CA ALA A 189 10.76 18.77 -13.44
C ALA A 189 10.85 17.24 -13.52
N ILE A 190 11.00 16.72 -14.73
CA ILE A 190 11.28 15.32 -14.99
C ILE A 190 12.70 15.24 -15.56
N ALA A 191 13.50 14.38 -14.96
CA ALA A 191 14.86 14.11 -15.35
C ALA A 191 15.03 12.71 -15.94
N LEU A 192 16.06 12.54 -16.74
CA LEU A 192 16.46 11.28 -17.35
C LEU A 192 17.98 11.11 -17.22
N LYS A 193 18.41 9.92 -16.79
CA LYS A 193 19.80 9.47 -16.77
C LYS A 193 19.93 8.11 -17.44
N LYS A 194 21.09 7.82 -18.03
CA LYS A 194 21.42 6.47 -18.48
C LYS A 194 21.65 5.55 -17.28
N LEU A 195 21.30 4.29 -17.44
CA LEU A 195 21.72 3.19 -16.59
C LEU A 195 22.95 2.52 -17.20
N ASN A 196 23.80 1.95 -16.33
CA ASN A 196 24.83 1.03 -16.79
C ASN A 196 24.18 -0.26 -17.33
N ASP A 197 24.96 -1.12 -18.00
CA ASP A 197 24.45 -2.33 -18.67
C ASP A 197 23.69 -3.29 -17.73
N GLN A 198 24.04 -3.30 -16.44
CA GLN A 198 23.37 -4.14 -15.43
C GLN A 198 22.13 -3.48 -14.80
N GLY A 199 21.84 -2.20 -15.12
CA GLY A 199 20.76 -1.44 -14.49
C GLY A 199 21.00 -1.07 -13.02
N THR A 200 22.19 -1.29 -12.49
CA THR A 200 22.49 -1.16 -11.04
C THR A 200 22.99 0.23 -10.62
N ARG A 201 23.25 1.12 -11.58
CA ARG A 201 23.76 2.47 -11.32
C ARG A 201 23.42 3.41 -12.46
N THR A 202 23.10 4.67 -12.14
CA THR A 202 23.04 5.74 -13.14
C THR A 202 24.44 6.15 -13.60
N VAL A 203 24.55 6.52 -14.87
CA VAL A 203 25.80 6.96 -15.51
C VAL A 203 25.56 8.17 -16.43
N GLY A 204 26.60 8.96 -16.69
CA GLY A 204 26.51 10.11 -17.58
C GLY A 204 25.81 11.32 -16.98
N GLU A 205 25.36 12.21 -17.84
CA GLU A 205 24.73 13.48 -17.47
C GLU A 205 23.25 13.34 -17.15
N GLU A 206 22.74 14.21 -16.28
CA GLU A 206 21.31 14.37 -16.03
C GLU A 206 20.70 15.27 -17.11
N HIS A 207 19.67 14.79 -17.79
CA HIS A 207 18.89 15.56 -18.74
C HIS A 207 17.56 15.95 -18.13
N ILE A 208 17.26 17.25 -17.96
CA ILE A 208 15.92 17.72 -17.64
C ILE A 208 15.10 17.69 -18.93
N VAL A 209 14.26 16.69 -19.08
CA VAL A 209 13.48 16.46 -20.30
C VAL A 209 12.12 17.15 -20.30
N VAL A 210 11.57 17.45 -19.12
CA VAL A 210 10.38 18.29 -18.95
C VAL A 210 10.62 19.27 -17.79
N ASN A 211 10.37 20.56 -18.05
CA ASN A 211 10.35 21.62 -17.04
C ASN A 211 8.95 22.24 -16.99
N GLY A 212 8.12 21.81 -16.03
CA GLY A 212 6.75 22.26 -15.90
C GLY A 212 6.60 23.77 -15.66
N ASP A 213 7.59 24.40 -15.01
CA ASP A 213 7.57 25.85 -14.77
C ASP A 213 7.72 26.66 -16.05
N ALA A 214 8.31 26.08 -17.10
CA ALA A 214 8.49 26.70 -18.42
C ALA A 214 7.36 26.40 -19.41
N LEU A 215 6.44 25.49 -19.08
CA LEU A 215 5.34 25.12 -19.97
C LEU A 215 4.16 26.09 -19.86
N PRO A 216 3.41 26.32 -20.96
CA PRO A 216 2.17 27.07 -20.90
C PRO A 216 1.14 26.32 -20.03
N PRO A 217 0.15 27.01 -19.44
CA PRO A 217 -0.94 26.35 -18.71
C PRO A 217 -1.63 25.29 -19.57
N VAL A 218 -2.06 24.21 -18.94
CA VAL A 218 -2.81 23.11 -19.57
C VAL A 218 -4.30 23.26 -19.29
N ASP A 219 -5.15 22.93 -20.28
CA ASP A 219 -6.60 22.91 -20.12
C ASP A 219 -7.03 21.72 -19.24
N THR A 220 -7.87 21.98 -18.25
CA THR A 220 -8.51 21.00 -17.39
C THR A 220 -10.00 21.26 -17.27
N SER A 221 -10.78 20.36 -16.67
CA SER A 221 -12.21 20.54 -16.43
C SER A 221 -12.51 21.74 -15.54
N ASP A 222 -11.57 22.15 -14.68
CA ASP A 222 -11.68 23.34 -13.81
C ASP A 222 -11.05 24.62 -14.43
N GLY A 223 -10.71 24.59 -15.72
CA GLY A 223 -10.03 25.66 -16.43
C GLY A 223 -8.51 25.47 -16.55
N PRO A 224 -7.79 26.45 -17.10
CA PRO A 224 -6.35 26.37 -17.32
C PRO A 224 -5.58 26.31 -16.00
N LYS A 225 -4.66 25.34 -15.87
CA LYS A 225 -3.81 25.13 -14.67
C LYS A 225 -2.32 25.13 -15.04
N ARG A 226 -1.49 25.57 -14.09
CA ARG A 226 -0.02 25.47 -14.21
C ARG A 226 0.43 24.05 -13.85
N TRP A 227 1.56 23.63 -14.39
CA TRP A 227 2.19 22.34 -14.13
C TRP A 227 2.91 22.33 -12.78
N VAL A 228 2.13 22.32 -11.68
CA VAL A 228 2.67 22.20 -10.32
C VAL A 228 2.62 20.74 -9.87
N VAL A 229 3.53 20.34 -8.99
CA VAL A 229 3.61 18.96 -8.51
C VAL A 229 3.63 17.97 -9.69
N LEU A 230 4.49 18.25 -10.68
CA LEU A 230 4.76 17.33 -11.78
C LEU A 230 5.73 16.28 -11.29
N GLU A 231 5.27 15.04 -11.20
CA GLU A 231 5.99 13.92 -10.58
C GLU A 231 5.56 12.57 -11.18
N GLY A 232 5.94 11.43 -10.60
CA GLY A 232 5.45 10.10 -10.98
C GLY A 232 5.71 9.64 -12.42
N PRO A 233 6.84 10.01 -13.08
CA PRO A 233 7.02 9.71 -14.50
C PRO A 233 7.15 8.21 -14.76
N LYS A 234 6.50 7.73 -15.84
CA LYS A 234 6.69 6.39 -16.41
C LYS A 234 6.97 6.53 -17.90
N LEU A 235 8.11 6.01 -18.35
CA LEU A 235 8.54 6.12 -19.75
C LEU A 235 8.18 4.85 -20.54
N TYR A 236 7.60 5.07 -21.72
CA TYR A 236 7.22 4.02 -22.67
C TYR A 236 7.61 4.42 -24.09
N LYS A 237 7.68 3.43 -25.00
CA LYS A 237 7.90 3.65 -26.44
C LYS A 237 6.79 2.99 -27.25
N ARG A 238 6.22 3.72 -28.21
CA ARG A 238 5.20 3.22 -29.13
C ARG A 238 5.26 3.95 -30.47
N ASP A 239 5.23 3.20 -31.57
CA ASP A 239 5.18 3.75 -32.94
C ASP A 239 6.26 4.81 -33.23
N GLY A 240 7.49 4.59 -32.69
CA GLY A 240 8.63 5.49 -32.84
C GLY A 240 8.53 6.81 -32.06
N TRP A 241 7.62 6.89 -31.08
CA TRP A 241 7.53 7.96 -30.10
C TRP A 241 7.88 7.47 -28.71
N TYR A 242 8.53 8.31 -27.92
CA TYR A 242 8.71 8.16 -26.48
C TYR A 242 7.58 8.89 -25.77
N TYR A 243 6.96 8.23 -24.79
CA TYR A 243 5.86 8.75 -24.01
C TYR A 243 6.22 8.74 -22.52
N ILE A 244 6.16 9.89 -21.87
CA ILE A 244 6.28 9.99 -20.42
C ILE A 244 4.86 10.24 -19.86
N PHE A 245 4.32 9.26 -19.15
CA PHE A 245 3.09 9.42 -18.39
C PHE A 245 3.46 10.00 -17.03
N ALA A 246 2.96 11.17 -16.70
CA ALA A 246 3.27 11.85 -15.45
C ALA A 246 2.07 12.66 -14.96
N PRO A 247 1.63 12.48 -13.71
CA PRO A 247 0.58 13.32 -13.13
C PRO A 247 1.15 14.70 -12.80
N ALA A 248 0.24 15.68 -12.75
CA ALA A 248 0.52 16.99 -12.22
C ALA A 248 -0.66 17.48 -11.38
N GLY A 249 -0.49 18.55 -10.63
CA GLY A 249 -1.54 19.16 -9.86
C GLY A 249 -1.74 18.58 -8.44
N GLY A 250 -0.97 17.57 -8.06
CA GLY A 250 -1.00 16.94 -6.74
C GLY A 250 -2.19 15.99 -6.53
N VAL A 251 -2.11 15.20 -5.46
CA VAL A 251 -2.97 14.04 -5.20
C VAL A 251 -4.45 14.34 -4.98
N LYS A 252 -4.83 15.58 -4.70
CA LYS A 252 -6.23 15.95 -4.41
C LYS A 252 -6.97 16.57 -5.60
N GLY A 253 -6.30 17.19 -6.54
CA GLY A 253 -6.96 17.88 -7.66
C GLY A 253 -6.10 17.95 -8.89
N GLY A 254 -5.20 16.99 -8.99
CA GLY A 254 -4.34 16.81 -10.14
C GLY A 254 -5.06 16.16 -11.31
N TRP A 255 -4.28 15.92 -12.33
CA TRP A 255 -4.67 15.26 -13.55
C TRP A 255 -3.55 14.36 -14.04
N GLN A 256 -3.88 13.37 -14.85
CA GLN A 256 -2.90 12.56 -15.56
C GLN A 256 -2.52 13.25 -16.87
N ALA A 257 -1.24 13.52 -17.02
CA ALA A 257 -0.68 14.05 -18.25
C ALA A 257 0.18 12.99 -18.98
N VAL A 258 0.40 13.25 -20.26
CA VAL A 258 1.36 12.53 -21.10
C VAL A 258 2.21 13.56 -21.83
N PHE A 259 3.50 13.30 -21.87
CA PHE A 259 4.47 14.03 -22.68
C PHE A 259 5.02 13.10 -23.75
N ARG A 260 5.20 13.57 -25.00
CA ARG A 260 5.77 12.74 -26.05
C ARG A 260 6.86 13.47 -26.85
N ALA A 261 7.82 12.69 -27.36
CA ALA A 261 8.90 13.17 -28.20
C ALA A 261 9.36 12.11 -29.22
N ARG A 262 10.02 12.52 -30.29
CA ARG A 262 10.68 11.60 -31.24
C ARG A 262 12.08 11.18 -30.79
N SER A 263 12.69 11.91 -29.88
CA SER A 263 13.94 11.57 -29.23
C SER A 263 13.73 11.38 -27.74
N ILE A 264 14.42 10.41 -27.13
CA ILE A 264 14.28 10.11 -25.71
C ILE A 264 14.67 11.29 -24.81
N ILE A 265 15.56 12.15 -25.26
CA ILE A 265 15.97 13.38 -24.56
C ILE A 265 15.13 14.61 -24.94
N GLY A 266 14.07 14.43 -25.76
CA GLY A 266 13.14 15.49 -26.15
C GLY A 266 13.51 16.22 -27.46
N PRO A 267 12.94 17.40 -27.74
CA PRO A 267 11.97 18.10 -26.86
C PRO A 267 10.63 17.39 -26.76
N TYR A 268 10.02 17.43 -25.54
CA TYR A 268 8.73 16.83 -25.27
C TYR A 268 7.59 17.86 -25.35
N GLU A 269 6.49 17.50 -25.99
CA GLU A 269 5.21 18.20 -25.92
C GLU A 269 4.28 17.51 -24.93
N GLY A 270 3.48 18.26 -24.15
CA GLY A 270 2.64 17.74 -23.07
C GLY A 270 1.15 17.98 -23.28
N ARG A 271 0.31 17.02 -22.84
CA ARG A 271 -1.16 17.10 -22.89
C ARG A 271 -1.77 16.50 -21.62
N ASN A 272 -2.85 17.11 -21.10
CA ASN A 272 -3.77 16.45 -20.18
C ASN A 272 -4.49 15.31 -20.94
N VAL A 273 -4.55 14.11 -20.36
CA VAL A 273 -5.19 12.93 -20.97
C VAL A 273 -6.30 12.35 -20.09
N MET A 274 -6.36 12.74 -18.82
CA MET A 274 -7.46 12.45 -17.90
C MET A 274 -7.43 13.41 -16.72
N ASP A 275 -8.55 14.01 -16.39
CA ASP A 275 -8.76 14.72 -15.13
C ASP A 275 -10.05 14.27 -14.43
N GLN A 276 -10.38 14.86 -13.29
CA GLN A 276 -11.56 14.48 -12.51
C GLN A 276 -12.86 14.54 -13.33
N GLY A 277 -13.02 15.55 -14.18
CA GLY A 277 -14.27 15.81 -14.89
C GLY A 277 -15.46 15.99 -13.93
N ALA A 278 -16.61 15.42 -14.29
CA ALA A 278 -17.83 15.44 -13.48
C ALA A 278 -17.92 14.29 -12.45
N THR A 279 -16.84 13.56 -12.20
CA THR A 279 -16.84 12.37 -11.34
C THR A 279 -16.43 12.70 -9.91
N PRO A 280 -16.76 11.83 -8.92
CA PRO A 280 -16.26 11.97 -7.55
C PRO A 280 -14.80 11.51 -7.38
N VAL A 281 -14.12 11.03 -8.44
CA VAL A 281 -12.75 10.55 -8.40
C VAL A 281 -11.81 11.74 -8.58
N ASN A 282 -11.44 12.35 -7.46
CA ASN A 282 -10.54 13.51 -7.45
C ASN A 282 -9.10 13.10 -7.77
N GLY A 283 -8.38 14.03 -8.39
CA GLY A 283 -6.93 13.98 -8.54
C GLY A 283 -6.38 12.65 -9.05
N PRO A 284 -6.79 12.13 -10.23
CA PRO A 284 -6.16 10.95 -10.80
C PRO A 284 -4.65 11.14 -10.77
N HIS A 285 -3.94 10.31 -10.02
CA HIS A 285 -2.54 10.57 -9.72
C HIS A 285 -1.73 9.30 -9.69
N GLN A 286 -0.52 9.38 -10.15
CA GLN A 286 0.46 8.30 -10.25
C GLN A 286 -0.13 6.95 -10.66
N GLY A 287 0.28 6.48 -11.82
CA GLY A 287 -0.23 5.23 -12.33
C GLY A 287 0.62 4.68 -13.46
N ALA A 288 0.15 3.61 -14.05
CA ALA A 288 0.84 2.92 -15.12
C ALA A 288 -0.12 2.49 -16.23
N TRP A 289 0.36 2.64 -17.46
CA TRP A 289 -0.25 2.04 -18.63
C TRP A 289 0.17 0.58 -18.75
N VAL A 290 -0.80 -0.28 -19.03
CA VAL A 290 -0.62 -1.69 -19.32
C VAL A 290 -1.57 -2.12 -20.43
N ASP A 291 -1.17 -3.12 -21.22
CA ASP A 291 -2.00 -3.72 -22.24
C ASP A 291 -2.50 -5.13 -21.86
N THR A 292 -3.47 -5.66 -22.59
CA THR A 292 -3.89 -7.04 -22.50
C THR A 292 -3.27 -7.88 -23.62
N PRO A 293 -3.25 -9.22 -23.51
CA PRO A 293 -2.88 -10.09 -24.63
C PRO A 293 -3.75 -9.90 -25.89
N SER A 294 -4.99 -9.40 -25.74
CA SER A 294 -5.90 -9.06 -26.85
C SER A 294 -5.64 -7.68 -27.46
N GLY A 295 -4.71 -6.89 -26.90
CA GLY A 295 -4.33 -5.57 -27.41
C GLY A 295 -5.19 -4.42 -26.89
N GLN A 296 -6.03 -4.64 -25.88
CA GLN A 296 -6.69 -3.55 -25.17
C GLN A 296 -5.68 -2.81 -24.29
N HIS A 297 -5.91 -1.51 -24.08
CA HIS A 297 -5.06 -0.67 -23.22
C HIS A 297 -5.82 -0.25 -21.97
N TRP A 298 -5.12 -0.29 -20.83
CA TRP A 298 -5.67 0.01 -19.51
C TRP A 298 -4.70 0.90 -18.74
N PHE A 299 -5.25 1.70 -17.83
CA PHE A 299 -4.46 2.57 -16.96
C PHE A 299 -4.90 2.39 -15.52
N LEU A 300 -3.95 2.06 -14.65
CA LEU A 300 -4.17 2.06 -13.20
C LEU A 300 -3.67 3.38 -12.62
N HIS A 301 -4.43 3.95 -11.68
CA HIS A 301 -4.02 5.13 -10.92
C HIS A 301 -4.62 5.08 -9.53
N PHE A 302 -4.19 5.94 -8.62
CA PHE A 302 -4.85 6.04 -7.34
C PHE A 302 -5.74 7.29 -7.22
N GLN A 303 -6.67 7.23 -6.27
CA GLN A 303 -7.42 8.34 -5.71
C GLN A 303 -7.07 8.48 -4.22
N ASP A 304 -6.65 9.65 -3.76
CA ASP A 304 -6.44 9.94 -2.34
C ASP A 304 -7.78 10.21 -1.66
N THR A 305 -8.15 9.35 -0.71
CA THR A 305 -9.41 9.38 0.02
C THR A 305 -9.20 9.54 1.53
N ASP A 306 -8.23 10.36 1.91
CA ASP A 306 -7.90 10.74 3.29
C ASP A 306 -7.67 9.53 4.20
N SER A 307 -8.54 9.31 5.21
CA SER A 307 -8.36 8.22 6.17
C SER A 307 -8.50 6.82 5.55
N TYR A 308 -9.13 6.70 4.39
CA TYR A 308 -9.17 5.43 3.66
C TYR A 308 -7.94 5.19 2.79
N GLY A 309 -7.01 6.15 2.74
CA GLY A 309 -5.77 6.07 1.99
C GLY A 309 -5.94 6.25 0.49
N ARG A 310 -4.99 5.75 -0.27
CA ARG A 310 -4.90 5.88 -1.72
C ARG A 310 -5.39 4.61 -2.40
N ARG A 311 -6.64 4.63 -2.84
CA ARG A 311 -7.33 3.49 -3.45
C ARG A 311 -7.05 3.42 -4.94
N VAL A 312 -6.80 2.22 -5.46
CA VAL A 312 -6.42 2.02 -6.87
C VAL A 312 -7.64 1.86 -7.76
N HIS A 313 -7.68 2.63 -8.83
CA HIS A 313 -8.70 2.61 -9.87
C HIS A 313 -8.13 2.03 -11.17
N LEU A 314 -8.98 1.36 -11.94
CA LEU A 314 -8.71 0.85 -13.28
C LEU A 314 -9.51 1.66 -14.29
N GLN A 315 -8.84 2.16 -15.32
CA GLN A 315 -9.47 2.94 -16.39
C GLN A 315 -9.23 2.28 -17.75
N PRO A 316 -10.24 2.23 -18.64
CA PRO A 316 -9.99 1.94 -20.05
C PRO A 316 -9.12 3.05 -20.64
N MET A 317 -8.29 2.72 -21.62
CA MET A 317 -7.46 3.69 -22.33
C MET A 317 -7.51 3.41 -23.84
N ALA A 318 -7.66 4.44 -24.64
CA ALA A 318 -7.64 4.34 -26.08
C ALA A 318 -6.65 5.32 -26.69
N TRP A 319 -5.94 4.89 -27.76
CA TRP A 319 -5.06 5.75 -28.55
C TRP A 319 -5.84 6.42 -29.66
N GLY A 320 -5.80 7.76 -29.72
CA GLY A 320 -6.39 8.53 -30.79
C GLY A 320 -5.60 8.43 -32.09
N ALA A 321 -6.21 8.76 -33.22
CA ALA A 321 -5.55 8.81 -34.53
C ALA A 321 -4.38 9.82 -34.57
N ASP A 322 -4.37 10.81 -33.68
CA ASP A 322 -3.32 11.79 -33.49
C ASP A 322 -2.13 11.27 -32.65
N GLY A 323 -2.20 9.99 -32.20
CA GLY A 323 -1.16 9.34 -31.41
C GLY A 323 -1.15 9.75 -29.95
N TRP A 324 -2.18 10.40 -29.42
CA TRP A 324 -2.35 10.68 -28.00
C TRP A 324 -3.33 9.71 -27.35
N PRO A 325 -3.08 9.30 -26.10
CA PRO A 325 -4.06 8.50 -25.37
C PRO A 325 -5.17 9.37 -24.78
N VAL A 326 -6.36 8.79 -24.64
CA VAL A 326 -7.46 9.26 -23.80
C VAL A 326 -7.71 8.18 -22.75
N ILE A 327 -7.70 8.54 -21.48
CA ILE A 327 -7.86 7.62 -20.37
C ILE A 327 -9.23 7.83 -19.73
N GLY A 328 -9.93 6.72 -19.41
CA GLY A 328 -11.29 6.75 -18.90
C GLY A 328 -12.32 7.02 -19.99
N GLU A 329 -13.44 7.63 -19.60
CA GLU A 329 -14.52 8.02 -20.49
C GLU A 329 -14.18 9.35 -21.20
N PRO A 330 -14.17 9.39 -22.55
CA PRO A 330 -13.90 10.63 -23.28
C PRO A 330 -14.90 11.74 -22.91
N GLN A 331 -14.41 12.94 -22.65
CA GLN A 331 -15.26 14.11 -22.41
C GLN A 331 -15.62 14.81 -23.73
N PRO A 332 -16.90 15.14 -23.97
CA PRO A 332 -17.31 15.79 -25.21
C PRO A 332 -16.56 17.10 -25.49
N GLY A 333 -15.93 17.18 -26.66
CA GLY A 333 -15.20 18.37 -27.09
C GLY A 333 -13.87 18.62 -26.38
N LYS A 334 -13.39 17.65 -25.57
CA LYS A 334 -12.11 17.74 -24.86
C LYS A 334 -11.11 16.69 -25.39
N PRO A 335 -9.80 16.94 -25.32
CA PRO A 335 -8.79 15.99 -25.73
C PRO A 335 -8.42 14.99 -24.61
N TYR A 336 -9.16 14.94 -23.54
CA TYR A 336 -8.91 14.11 -22.35
C TYR A 336 -10.19 13.43 -21.87
N GLY A 337 -10.03 12.36 -21.07
CA GLY A 337 -11.13 11.64 -20.45
C GLY A 337 -11.36 12.01 -18.98
N GLN A 338 -12.32 11.29 -18.38
CA GLN A 338 -12.61 11.32 -16.95
C GLN A 338 -12.70 9.89 -16.40
N PRO A 339 -12.44 9.67 -15.09
CA PRO A 339 -12.49 8.33 -14.51
C PRO A 339 -13.85 7.66 -14.65
N VAL A 340 -13.87 6.35 -14.98
CA VAL A 340 -15.08 5.54 -14.90
C VAL A 340 -15.28 5.01 -13.49
N LEU A 341 -16.53 4.94 -13.03
CA LEU A 341 -16.89 4.33 -11.75
C LEU A 341 -17.25 2.85 -11.91
N ARG A 342 -17.77 2.47 -13.07
CA ARG A 342 -18.08 1.11 -13.47
C ARG A 342 -17.77 0.96 -14.96
N HIS A 343 -17.22 -0.20 -15.35
CA HIS A 343 -16.93 -0.50 -16.75
C HIS A 343 -16.93 -2.01 -16.99
N ALA A 344 -17.00 -2.45 -18.25
CA ALA A 344 -16.75 -3.83 -18.62
C ALA A 344 -15.31 -4.23 -18.23
N LYS A 345 -15.13 -5.47 -17.78
CA LYS A 345 -13.79 -6.02 -17.47
C LYS A 345 -12.92 -6.12 -18.73
N PRO A 346 -11.60 -6.15 -18.59
CA PRO A 346 -10.70 -6.50 -19.68
C PRO A 346 -11.11 -7.80 -20.36
N GLU A 347 -10.98 -7.86 -21.69
CA GLU A 347 -11.26 -9.07 -22.49
C GLU A 347 -10.14 -10.11 -22.31
N VAL A 348 -10.22 -10.80 -21.19
CA VAL A 348 -9.31 -11.89 -20.79
C VAL A 348 -10.15 -13.07 -20.28
N PRO A 349 -9.60 -14.29 -20.20
CA PRO A 349 -10.32 -15.42 -19.61
C PRO A 349 -10.84 -15.11 -18.21
N ALA A 350 -12.07 -15.57 -17.91
CA ALA A 350 -12.69 -15.36 -16.60
C ALA A 350 -11.79 -15.83 -15.45
N GLN A 351 -11.70 -15.04 -14.42
CA GLN A 351 -10.89 -15.32 -13.23
C GLN A 351 -11.79 -15.52 -12.01
N PRO A 352 -11.35 -16.32 -11.03
CA PRO A 352 -12.01 -16.40 -9.72
C PRO A 352 -12.04 -15.03 -9.04
N LEU A 353 -13.08 -14.78 -8.25
CA LEU A 353 -13.15 -13.59 -7.41
C LEU A 353 -11.98 -13.62 -6.42
N ALA A 354 -11.23 -12.53 -6.37
CA ALA A 354 -10.10 -12.39 -5.45
C ALA A 354 -9.96 -10.94 -4.99
N VAL A 355 -9.71 -10.79 -3.71
CA VAL A 355 -9.32 -9.53 -3.05
C VAL A 355 -8.25 -9.84 -2.00
N PRO A 356 -7.39 -8.88 -1.63
CA PRO A 356 -6.42 -9.10 -0.56
C PRO A 356 -7.10 -9.54 0.74
N VAL A 357 -6.55 -10.60 1.36
CA VAL A 357 -7.08 -11.20 2.59
C VAL A 357 -6.95 -10.23 3.75
N VAL A 358 -7.97 -10.18 4.61
CA VAL A 358 -8.00 -9.33 5.81
C VAL A 358 -8.31 -10.10 7.10
N ASN A 359 -9.04 -11.22 7.00
CA ASN A 359 -9.31 -12.09 8.15
C ASN A 359 -8.09 -12.95 8.46
N ASP A 360 -7.83 -13.18 9.73
CA ASP A 360 -6.72 -14.00 10.18
C ASP A 360 -7.11 -14.82 11.43
N ASP A 361 -6.85 -16.09 11.44
CA ASP A 361 -6.96 -16.98 12.61
C ASP A 361 -5.57 -17.31 13.19
N PHE A 362 -4.52 -16.76 12.59
CA PHE A 362 -3.13 -16.92 12.98
C PHE A 362 -2.66 -18.38 13.06
N ALA A 363 -3.31 -19.30 12.37
CA ALA A 363 -2.96 -20.73 12.38
C ALA A 363 -1.48 -20.95 11.98
N ASP A 364 -1.06 -20.30 10.89
CA ASP A 364 0.31 -20.34 10.36
C ASP A 364 1.09 -19.02 10.63
N GLY A 365 0.63 -18.22 11.60
CA GLY A 365 1.12 -16.86 11.87
C GLY A 365 0.38 -15.81 11.06
N PRO A 366 0.74 -14.51 11.17
CA PRO A 366 0.06 -13.43 10.47
C PRO A 366 0.23 -13.56 8.95
N HIS A 367 -0.88 -13.39 8.20
CA HIS A 367 -0.86 -13.42 6.75
C HIS A 367 -0.10 -12.21 6.16
N LEU A 368 0.13 -12.21 4.84
CA LEU A 368 0.94 -11.21 4.14
C LEU A 368 0.43 -9.75 4.28
N GLY A 369 -0.82 -9.53 4.61
CA GLY A 369 -1.39 -8.19 4.77
C GLY A 369 -0.92 -7.41 6.01
N TRP A 370 -0.27 -8.09 6.96
CA TRP A 370 0.21 -7.47 8.19
C TRP A 370 1.57 -6.81 8.01
N GLN A 371 1.68 -5.58 8.51
CA GLN A 371 2.90 -4.76 8.42
C GLN A 371 3.15 -4.04 9.75
N TRP A 372 4.43 -3.94 10.15
CA TRP A 372 4.88 -3.11 11.26
C TRP A 372 5.05 -1.65 10.83
N ASN A 373 5.00 -0.72 11.78
CA ASN A 373 5.21 0.71 11.51
C ASN A 373 6.68 1.14 11.46
N ALA A 374 7.62 0.23 11.66
CA ALA A 374 9.06 0.39 11.55
C ALA A 374 9.71 -0.99 11.36
N ASN A 375 11.02 -1.04 11.12
CA ASN A 375 11.74 -2.32 11.12
C ASN A 375 11.54 -3.03 12.47
N PRO A 376 10.96 -4.24 12.48
CA PRO A 376 10.68 -4.94 13.72
C PRO A 376 11.97 -5.46 14.37
N ALA A 377 12.01 -5.42 15.70
CA ALA A 377 12.96 -6.22 16.46
C ALA A 377 12.47 -7.67 16.55
N ASP A 378 13.38 -8.61 16.67
CA ASP A 378 13.07 -10.06 16.64
C ASP A 378 12.25 -10.51 17.86
N ASP A 379 12.24 -9.71 18.92
CA ASP A 379 11.53 -9.96 20.17
C ASP A 379 10.12 -9.36 20.24
N TRP A 380 9.64 -8.67 19.19
CA TRP A 380 8.29 -8.08 19.20
C TRP A 380 7.18 -9.12 19.12
N ARG A 381 7.46 -10.25 18.46
CA ARG A 381 6.53 -11.37 18.30
C ARG A 381 7.20 -12.67 18.72
N ASP A 382 6.44 -13.55 19.34
CA ASP A 382 6.85 -14.93 19.58
C ASP A 382 6.38 -15.81 18.42
N ALA A 383 7.27 -16.07 17.48
CA ALA A 383 6.97 -16.89 16.30
C ALA A 383 6.89 -18.40 16.59
N THR A 384 7.25 -18.85 17.80
CA THR A 384 7.17 -20.26 18.20
C THR A 384 5.76 -20.67 18.65
N VAL A 385 4.87 -19.69 18.86
CA VAL A 385 3.48 -19.93 19.24
C VAL A 385 2.62 -20.03 17.99
N HIS A 386 1.88 -21.13 17.84
CA HIS A 386 0.98 -21.38 16.71
C HIS A 386 -0.50 -21.23 17.13
N GLY A 387 -1.39 -21.00 16.14
CA GLY A 387 -2.82 -20.84 16.32
C GLY A 387 -3.24 -19.56 17.03
N ARG A 388 -2.35 -18.59 17.13
CA ARG A 388 -2.59 -17.24 17.67
C ARG A 388 -1.39 -16.33 17.39
N LEU A 389 -1.65 -15.03 17.37
CA LEU A 389 -0.60 -14.02 17.33
C LEU A 389 -0.19 -13.64 18.76
N ARG A 390 1.04 -14.00 19.17
CA ARG A 390 1.60 -13.55 20.44
C ARG A 390 2.52 -12.34 20.22
N LEU A 391 2.13 -11.20 20.79
CA LEU A 391 2.94 -9.99 20.86
C LEU A 391 3.52 -9.85 22.27
N LYS A 392 4.82 -9.57 22.36
CA LYS A 392 5.49 -9.34 23.64
C LYS A 392 5.34 -7.88 24.08
N SER A 393 5.12 -7.67 25.37
CA SER A 393 5.05 -6.32 25.97
C SER A 393 6.43 -5.74 26.13
N VAL A 394 7.05 -5.29 25.04
CA VAL A 394 8.38 -4.67 25.09
C VAL A 394 8.29 -3.19 25.45
N SER A 395 9.36 -2.65 26.04
CA SER A 395 9.47 -1.23 26.35
C SER A 395 9.29 -0.39 25.09
N SER A 396 8.34 0.52 25.12
CA SER A 396 7.89 1.30 23.96
C SER A 396 7.65 2.74 24.36
N PRO A 397 7.63 3.69 23.40
CA PRO A 397 7.15 5.05 23.67
C PRO A 397 5.75 5.04 24.30
N GLN A 398 5.41 6.10 25.03
CA GLN A 398 4.15 6.20 25.79
C GLN A 398 2.88 6.28 24.92
N ASN A 399 3.03 6.20 23.60
CA ASN A 399 1.91 6.32 22.66
C ASN A 399 2.17 5.48 21.41
N LEU A 400 1.10 5.14 20.69
CA LEU A 400 1.19 4.30 19.49
C LEU A 400 1.82 5.04 18.29
N TRP A 401 1.73 6.37 18.23
CA TRP A 401 2.26 7.14 17.10
C TRP A 401 3.78 7.06 16.99
N GLU A 402 4.46 7.07 18.12
CA GLU A 402 5.91 6.97 18.20
C GLU A 402 6.42 5.51 18.23
N SER A 403 5.50 4.55 18.40
CA SER A 403 5.84 3.13 18.48
C SER A 403 5.95 2.50 17.09
N GLY A 404 7.03 1.79 16.85
CA GLY A 404 7.16 0.87 15.71
C GLY A 404 6.37 -0.42 15.89
N GLN A 405 6.08 -0.79 17.13
CA GLN A 405 5.49 -2.05 17.55
C GLN A 405 3.94 -2.05 17.45
N VAL A 406 3.42 -1.52 16.38
CA VAL A 406 2.02 -1.67 15.98
C VAL A 406 2.00 -2.55 14.75
N LEU A 407 1.42 -3.74 14.86
CA LEU A 407 1.21 -4.64 13.72
C LEU A 407 -0.15 -4.32 13.13
N ALA A 408 -0.16 -3.83 11.91
CA ALA A 408 -1.36 -3.25 11.31
C ALA A 408 -1.59 -3.77 9.88
N GLN A 409 -2.84 -3.64 9.41
CA GLN A 409 -3.23 -3.90 8.04
C GLN A 409 -4.11 -2.79 7.47
N LYS A 410 -4.19 -2.72 6.15
CA LYS A 410 -4.97 -1.72 5.40
C LYS A 410 -6.46 -1.90 5.64
N LEU A 411 -7.24 -0.82 5.49
CA LEU A 411 -8.69 -0.87 5.65
C LEU A 411 -9.33 -1.64 4.48
N PRO A 412 -10.25 -2.59 4.76
CA PRO A 412 -10.83 -3.46 3.73
C PRO A 412 -11.98 -2.83 2.96
N GLY A 413 -12.59 -1.76 3.48
CA GLY A 413 -13.78 -1.16 2.91
C GLY A 413 -14.20 0.12 3.62
N LEU A 414 -15.31 0.72 3.16
CA LEU A 414 -15.83 1.97 3.73
C LEU A 414 -16.52 1.76 5.08
N ARG A 415 -17.22 0.64 5.24
CA ARG A 415 -17.99 0.28 6.45
C ARG A 415 -17.66 -1.16 6.79
N PHE A 416 -17.26 -1.38 8.02
CA PHE A 416 -16.95 -2.71 8.50
C PHE A 416 -16.92 -2.74 10.03
N THR A 417 -16.98 -3.94 10.57
CA THR A 417 -16.72 -4.21 11.97
C THR A 417 -15.50 -5.12 12.06
N VAL A 418 -14.57 -4.80 12.93
CA VAL A 418 -13.42 -5.66 13.22
C VAL A 418 -13.47 -6.15 14.66
N THR A 419 -13.26 -7.45 14.84
CA THR A 419 -13.31 -8.12 16.16
C THR A 419 -12.08 -8.99 16.34
N THR A 420 -11.50 -8.96 17.54
CA THR A 420 -10.44 -9.88 17.98
C THR A 420 -10.71 -10.37 19.39
N GLN A 421 -10.21 -11.55 19.75
CA GLN A 421 -10.17 -12.03 21.13
C GLN A 421 -8.77 -11.86 21.69
N LEU A 422 -8.66 -11.18 22.82
CA LEU A 422 -7.40 -10.87 23.51
C LEU A 422 -7.30 -11.69 24.81
N ILE A 423 -6.17 -12.36 25.00
CA ILE A 423 -5.71 -12.92 26.27
C ILE A 423 -4.47 -12.14 26.68
N PHE A 424 -4.54 -11.41 27.80
CA PHE A 424 -3.47 -10.54 28.25
C PHE A 424 -2.79 -11.09 29.48
N ALA A 425 -1.47 -11.27 29.45
CA ALA A 425 -0.64 -11.82 30.52
C ALA A 425 0.47 -10.83 30.89
N PRO A 426 0.14 -9.69 31.52
CA PRO A 426 1.10 -8.68 31.92
C PRO A 426 1.99 -9.15 33.07
N GLN A 427 3.22 -8.63 33.12
CA GLN A 427 4.18 -8.87 34.20
C GLN A 427 4.48 -7.60 35.01
N ALA A 428 4.19 -6.42 34.47
CA ALA A 428 4.47 -5.15 35.12
C ALA A 428 3.30 -4.16 35.00
N LEU A 429 3.24 -3.22 35.96
CA LEU A 429 2.26 -2.12 35.92
C LEU A 429 2.49 -1.25 34.68
N GLY A 430 1.39 -0.84 34.07
CA GLY A 430 1.36 0.00 32.88
C GLY A 430 1.60 -0.76 31.57
N GLU A 431 1.79 -2.09 31.61
CA GLU A 431 1.70 -2.87 30.38
C GLU A 431 0.30 -2.77 29.79
N ARG A 432 0.20 -2.73 28.45
CA ARG A 432 -1.06 -2.55 27.74
C ARG A 432 -1.06 -3.28 26.40
N ALA A 433 -2.24 -3.75 26.00
CA ALA A 433 -2.44 -4.42 24.73
C ALA A 433 -3.85 -4.18 24.20
N GLY A 434 -4.03 -4.16 22.87
CA GLY A 434 -5.35 -3.91 22.32
C GLY A 434 -5.46 -3.85 20.82
N LEU A 435 -6.66 -3.44 20.39
CA LEU A 435 -7.09 -3.18 19.02
C LEU A 435 -7.15 -1.67 18.77
N THR A 436 -6.50 -1.20 17.73
CA THR A 436 -6.47 0.23 17.34
C THR A 436 -7.01 0.47 15.93
N LEU A 437 -7.67 1.59 15.73
CA LEU A 437 -7.81 2.26 14.45
C LEU A 437 -6.79 3.41 14.45
N PHE A 438 -5.71 3.22 13.69
CA PHE A 438 -4.48 3.97 13.79
C PHE A 438 -4.32 4.99 12.67
N GLY A 439 -3.93 6.23 13.02
CA GLY A 439 -3.66 7.33 12.10
C GLY A 439 -3.06 8.53 12.86
N ALA A 440 -3.03 9.72 12.28
CA ALA A 440 -2.54 10.93 12.97
C ALA A 440 -3.48 11.39 14.10
N SER A 441 -4.76 11.09 14.00
CA SER A 441 -5.66 10.99 15.15
C SER A 441 -6.16 9.56 15.21
N TYR A 442 -6.12 8.94 16.38
CA TYR A 442 -6.45 7.54 16.55
C TYR A 442 -7.17 7.22 17.84
N GLY A 443 -7.73 6.02 17.90
CA GLY A 443 -8.26 5.44 19.11
C GLY A 443 -7.95 3.96 19.21
N TRP A 444 -7.89 3.46 20.44
CA TRP A 444 -7.76 2.04 20.71
C TRP A 444 -8.60 1.62 21.91
N ILE A 445 -8.96 0.34 21.93
CA ILE A 445 -9.58 -0.34 23.04
C ILE A 445 -8.72 -1.53 23.44
N GLY A 446 -8.54 -1.77 24.74
CA GLY A 446 -7.70 -2.87 25.18
C GLY A 446 -7.61 -2.98 26.69
N LEU A 447 -6.63 -3.72 27.15
CA LEU A 447 -6.32 -3.93 28.56
C LEU A 447 -5.06 -3.17 28.96
N GLU A 448 -5.09 -2.59 30.18
CA GLU A 448 -3.96 -1.95 30.84
C GLU A 448 -3.79 -2.54 32.24
N GLN A 449 -2.60 -3.00 32.59
CA GLN A 449 -2.29 -3.50 33.92
C GLN A 449 -2.16 -2.35 34.92
N ARG A 450 -3.04 -2.32 35.89
CA ARG A 450 -3.04 -1.37 37.01
C ARG A 450 -2.81 -2.10 38.34
N LYS A 451 -2.73 -1.35 39.44
CA LYS A 451 -2.55 -1.92 40.78
C LYS A 451 -3.69 -2.86 41.18
N GLU A 452 -4.90 -2.55 40.79
CA GLU A 452 -6.13 -3.32 41.04
C GLU A 452 -6.32 -4.53 40.12
N GLY A 453 -5.47 -4.69 39.09
CA GLY A 453 -5.56 -5.72 38.05
C GLY A 453 -5.61 -5.15 36.64
N ALA A 454 -5.85 -5.99 35.63
CA ALA A 454 -6.03 -5.57 34.27
C ALA A 454 -7.40 -4.92 34.07
N VAL A 455 -7.46 -3.69 33.59
CA VAL A 455 -8.68 -2.94 33.34
C VAL A 455 -8.87 -2.70 31.85
N LEU A 456 -10.13 -2.77 31.38
CA LEU A 456 -10.48 -2.33 30.03
C LEU A 456 -10.42 -0.82 29.95
N VAL A 457 -9.74 -0.31 28.91
CA VAL A 457 -9.66 1.13 28.65
C VAL A 457 -9.98 1.42 27.19
N GLN A 458 -10.61 2.58 26.96
CA GLN A 458 -10.60 3.24 25.66
C GLN A 458 -9.72 4.46 25.75
N VAL A 459 -8.78 4.57 24.82
CA VAL A 459 -7.83 5.68 24.75
C VAL A 459 -7.93 6.34 23.39
N THR A 460 -7.81 7.67 23.38
CA THR A 460 -7.81 8.49 22.18
C THR A 460 -6.61 9.40 22.13
N ARG A 461 -6.16 9.72 20.93
CA ARG A 461 -5.17 10.78 20.67
C ARG A 461 -5.62 11.59 19.46
N VAL A 462 -5.68 12.91 19.63
CA VAL A 462 -6.03 13.86 18.58
C VAL A 462 -4.78 14.62 18.18
N GLY A 463 -4.50 14.69 16.85
CA GLY A 463 -3.35 15.43 16.32
C GLY A 463 -2.01 14.90 16.82
N ALA A 464 -1.76 13.62 16.63
CA ALA A 464 -0.51 12.97 17.08
C ALA A 464 0.76 13.56 16.45
N ASP A 465 0.63 14.19 15.28
CA ASP A 465 1.68 14.93 14.58
C ASP A 465 1.94 16.34 15.16
N SER A 466 1.09 16.83 16.06
CA SER A 466 1.15 18.15 16.70
C SER A 466 1.30 18.12 18.23
N ASN A 467 1.95 17.12 18.79
CA ASN A 467 2.23 16.95 20.22
C ASN A 467 1.05 16.68 21.16
N GLY A 468 -0.13 16.33 20.64
CA GLY A 468 -1.25 15.85 21.46
C GLY A 468 -0.88 14.57 22.23
N GLY A 469 -1.21 14.46 23.52
CA GLY A 469 -1.03 13.26 24.33
C GLY A 469 -2.19 12.26 24.16
N GLU A 470 -1.94 11.00 24.53
CA GLU A 470 -3.02 10.02 24.70
C GLU A 470 -3.89 10.39 25.92
N GLN A 471 -5.20 10.21 25.79
CA GLN A 471 -6.18 10.47 26.83
C GLN A 471 -7.04 9.23 27.04
N VAL A 472 -7.18 8.78 28.27
CA VAL A 472 -8.13 7.72 28.64
C VAL A 472 -9.53 8.32 28.61
N SER A 473 -10.34 7.89 27.64
CA SER A 473 -11.71 8.37 27.44
C SER A 473 -12.72 7.59 28.28
N ALA A 474 -12.41 6.34 28.61
CA ALA A 474 -13.20 5.47 29.46
C ALA A 474 -12.36 4.34 30.06
N ALA A 475 -12.76 3.86 31.24
CA ALA A 475 -12.19 2.67 31.88
C ALA A 475 -13.29 1.88 32.57
N SER A 476 -13.15 0.55 32.62
CA SER A 476 -14.02 -0.35 33.42
C SER A 476 -13.38 -0.66 34.77
N GLY A 477 -14.02 -1.47 35.58
CA GLY A 477 -13.38 -2.19 36.68
C GLY A 477 -12.44 -3.29 36.17
N PRO A 478 -11.65 -3.94 37.07
CA PRO A 478 -10.79 -5.05 36.70
C PRO A 478 -11.54 -6.18 36.02
N VAL A 479 -10.93 -6.77 35.00
CA VAL A 479 -11.47 -7.93 34.27
C VAL A 479 -10.48 -9.10 34.33
N GLN A 480 -11.01 -10.30 34.23
CA GLN A 480 -10.25 -11.55 34.23
C GLN A 480 -10.61 -12.39 33.00
N GLY A 481 -9.67 -13.16 32.51
CA GLY A 481 -9.87 -14.06 31.37
C GLY A 481 -9.85 -13.36 30.01
N PRO A 482 -10.27 -14.08 28.96
CA PRO A 482 -10.30 -13.56 27.61
C PRO A 482 -11.31 -12.42 27.45
N VAL A 483 -10.97 -11.44 26.61
CA VAL A 483 -11.84 -10.31 26.26
C VAL A 483 -11.95 -10.20 24.74
N TRP A 484 -13.15 -10.04 24.23
CA TRP A 484 -13.37 -9.71 22.82
C TRP A 484 -13.41 -8.19 22.66
N LEU A 485 -12.57 -7.68 21.79
CA LEU A 485 -12.48 -6.27 21.44
C LEU A 485 -13.07 -6.07 20.06
N ARG A 486 -13.87 -5.02 19.90
CA ARG A 486 -14.54 -4.71 18.64
C ARG A 486 -14.47 -3.23 18.33
N ALA A 487 -14.21 -2.91 17.04
CA ALA A 487 -14.34 -1.58 16.49
C ALA A 487 -15.31 -1.59 15.30
N SER A 488 -16.31 -0.71 15.32
CA SER A 488 -17.24 -0.49 14.21
C SER A 488 -16.85 0.79 13.48
N VAL A 489 -16.57 0.67 12.19
CA VAL A 489 -16.02 1.73 11.34
C VAL A 489 -17.06 2.22 10.35
N GLN A 490 -17.23 3.52 10.25
CA GLN A 490 -18.10 4.20 9.28
C GLN A 490 -17.41 5.43 8.70
N PRO A 491 -17.72 5.83 7.44
CA PRO A 491 -17.21 7.06 6.89
C PRO A 491 -17.86 8.26 7.59
N LEU A 492 -17.03 9.25 7.91
CA LEU A 492 -17.43 10.60 8.27
C LEU A 492 -16.96 11.52 7.14
N THR A 493 -17.91 12.19 6.49
CA THR A 493 -17.60 13.15 5.42
C THR A 493 -17.77 14.55 5.96
N GLU A 494 -16.69 15.32 5.97
CA GLU A 494 -16.63 16.68 6.48
C GLU A 494 -16.38 17.68 5.35
N ALA A 495 -16.93 18.89 5.48
CA ALA A 495 -16.59 19.98 4.59
C ALA A 495 -15.13 20.38 4.81
N VAL A 496 -14.36 20.49 3.74
CA VAL A 496 -12.99 21.01 3.78
C VAL A 496 -13.07 22.53 3.72
N PRO A 497 -12.53 23.26 4.72
CA PRO A 497 -12.46 24.72 4.66
C PRO A 497 -11.70 25.16 3.41
N ALA A 498 -12.16 26.26 2.79
CA ALA A 498 -11.38 26.89 1.72
C ALA A 498 -9.98 27.25 2.26
N PRO A 499 -8.91 27.05 1.46
CA PRO A 499 -7.56 27.39 1.89
C PRO A 499 -7.46 28.88 2.19
N SER A 500 -6.78 29.23 3.28
CA SER A 500 -6.50 30.62 3.65
C SER A 500 -5.57 31.33 2.66
N ASP A 501 -4.85 30.58 1.84
CA ASP A 501 -3.95 31.06 0.80
C ASP A 501 -4.40 30.52 -0.57
N PRO A 502 -5.06 31.33 -1.42
CA PRO A 502 -5.51 30.90 -2.75
C PRO A 502 -4.36 30.63 -3.73
N THR A 503 -3.11 31.01 -3.39
CA THR A 503 -1.93 30.71 -4.21
C THR A 503 -1.34 29.35 -3.90
N ARG A 504 -1.64 28.77 -2.75
CA ARG A 504 -1.39 27.37 -2.47
C ARG A 504 -2.35 26.54 -3.28
N TYR A 505 -1.78 25.71 -4.13
CA TYR A 505 -2.53 24.74 -4.90
C TYR A 505 -3.37 23.86 -3.96
N TRP A 506 -4.67 24.09 -3.96
CA TRP A 506 -5.64 23.26 -3.24
C TRP A 506 -6.79 22.93 -4.19
N PRO A 507 -7.07 21.66 -4.38
CA PRO A 507 -8.06 21.24 -5.35
C PRO A 507 -9.50 21.48 -4.91
N SER A 508 -10.39 21.28 -5.86
CA SER A 508 -11.83 21.26 -5.79
C SER A 508 -12.45 20.26 -4.80
N MET A 509 -11.66 19.66 -3.88
CA MET A 509 -12.22 18.83 -2.82
C MET A 509 -13.01 19.69 -1.83
N THR A 510 -14.32 19.54 -1.89
CA THR A 510 -15.22 20.17 -0.94
C THR A 510 -15.42 19.34 0.34
N ARG A 511 -14.91 18.10 0.37
CA ARG A 511 -15.16 17.18 1.49
C ARG A 511 -13.98 16.23 1.71
N ALA A 512 -13.55 16.08 2.98
CA ALA A 512 -12.62 15.07 3.44
C ALA A 512 -13.37 13.82 3.93
N GLN A 513 -12.77 12.64 3.75
CA GLN A 513 -13.32 11.38 4.23
C GLN A 513 -12.48 10.86 5.41
N HIS A 514 -13.05 10.95 6.62
CA HIS A 514 -12.44 10.43 7.84
C HIS A 514 -13.15 9.17 8.32
N LEU A 515 -12.59 8.50 9.32
CA LEU A 515 -13.26 7.38 9.98
C LEU A 515 -13.98 7.86 11.22
N ARG A 516 -15.22 7.42 11.37
CA ARG A 516 -15.95 7.45 12.63
C ARG A 516 -15.93 6.04 13.22
N VAL A 517 -15.35 5.90 14.42
CA VAL A 517 -15.10 4.61 15.05
C VAL A 517 -15.77 4.54 16.40
N ALA A 518 -16.59 3.52 16.62
CA ALA A 518 -17.16 3.18 17.92
C ALA A 518 -16.52 1.88 18.43
N PHE A 519 -16.08 1.89 19.69
CA PHE A 519 -15.49 0.72 20.34
C PHE A 519 -16.47 0.03 21.28
N SER A 520 -16.36 -1.29 21.38
CA SER A 520 -17.11 -2.12 22.29
C SER A 520 -16.30 -3.36 22.70
N TYR A 521 -16.69 -3.99 23.81
CA TYR A 521 -16.07 -5.21 24.29
C TYR A 521 -17.12 -6.24 24.70
N SER A 522 -16.70 -7.49 24.80
CA SER A 522 -17.49 -8.57 25.34
C SER A 522 -16.63 -9.47 26.24
N LEU A 523 -17.22 -10.05 27.26
CA LEU A 523 -16.60 -11.04 28.15
C LEU A 523 -17.04 -12.48 27.81
N ASP A 524 -18.04 -12.64 26.96
CA ASP A 524 -18.61 -13.93 26.55
C ASP A 524 -18.56 -14.20 25.03
N GLY A 525 -18.06 -13.21 24.27
CA GLY A 525 -17.98 -13.26 22.80
C GLY A 525 -19.32 -13.03 22.07
N SER A 526 -20.41 -12.86 22.79
CA SER A 526 -21.75 -12.75 22.20
C SER A 526 -22.39 -11.38 22.41
N ARG A 527 -22.31 -10.82 23.61
CA ARG A 527 -22.89 -9.53 23.99
C ARG A 527 -21.80 -8.45 24.04
N PHE A 528 -21.89 -7.47 23.16
CA PHE A 528 -20.94 -6.36 23.12
C PHE A 528 -21.47 -5.11 23.81
N THR A 529 -20.72 -4.63 24.78
CA THR A 529 -20.99 -3.40 25.53
C THR A 529 -20.15 -2.26 24.98
N PRO A 530 -20.73 -1.12 24.59
CA PRO A 530 -19.95 0.06 24.20
C PRO A 530 -19.01 0.52 25.30
N LEU A 531 -17.81 0.99 24.93
CA LEU A 531 -16.86 1.58 25.86
C LEU A 531 -16.35 2.91 25.29
N GLY A 532 -16.56 3.98 26.05
CA GLY A 532 -16.06 5.31 25.74
C GLY A 532 -16.80 6.03 24.62
N ASN A 533 -16.13 7.01 24.01
CA ASN A 533 -16.70 7.90 23.02
C ASN A 533 -16.43 7.41 21.60
N VAL A 534 -17.23 7.90 20.64
CA VAL A 534 -16.94 7.75 19.21
C VAL A 534 -15.72 8.58 18.87
N VAL A 535 -14.78 7.99 18.13
CA VAL A 535 -13.49 8.57 17.76
C VAL A 535 -13.50 8.94 16.28
N THR A 536 -13.00 10.13 15.96
CA THR A 536 -12.64 10.48 14.57
C THR A 536 -11.19 10.13 14.34
N VAL A 537 -10.93 9.25 13.37
CA VAL A 537 -9.57 8.83 12.99
C VAL A 537 -9.15 9.56 11.72
N LEU A 538 -8.02 10.26 11.80
CA LEU A 538 -7.44 11.02 10.68
C LEU A 538 -6.29 10.22 10.04
N PRO A 539 -6.01 10.44 8.74
CA PRO A 539 -4.93 9.74 8.05
C PRO A 539 -3.57 10.06 8.66
N GLY A 540 -2.61 9.18 8.46
CA GLY A 540 -1.20 9.49 8.64
C GLY A 540 -0.67 10.38 7.50
N ARG A 541 0.60 10.74 7.56
CA ARG A 541 1.23 11.49 6.47
C ARG A 541 1.45 10.56 5.27
N TRP A 542 0.77 10.81 4.18
CA TRP A 542 0.75 10.01 2.94
C TRP A 542 0.14 8.60 3.05
N VAL A 543 -0.33 8.21 4.23
CA VAL A 543 -0.84 6.86 4.52
C VAL A 543 -2.23 6.99 5.12
N GLY A 544 -3.16 6.17 4.66
CA GLY A 544 -4.49 6.03 5.27
C GLY A 544 -4.44 5.51 6.70
N ALA A 545 -5.58 5.48 7.35
CA ALA A 545 -5.73 4.81 8.63
C ALA A 545 -5.60 3.28 8.47
N GLN A 546 -5.31 2.61 9.57
CA GLN A 546 -5.08 1.17 9.61
C GLN A 546 -5.80 0.52 10.79
N VAL A 547 -6.14 -0.75 10.64
CA VAL A 547 -6.51 -1.63 11.76
C VAL A 547 -5.21 -2.21 12.33
N GLY A 548 -4.99 -2.10 13.64
CA GLY A 548 -3.75 -2.58 14.25
C GLY A 548 -3.95 -3.29 15.57
N LEU A 549 -3.01 -4.20 15.87
CA LEU A 549 -2.87 -4.90 17.15
C LEU A 549 -1.53 -4.50 17.77
N PHE A 550 -1.47 -4.40 19.10
CA PHE A 550 -0.26 -4.02 19.81
C PHE A 550 -0.19 -4.63 21.20
N ALA A 551 1.05 -4.77 21.72
CA ALA A 551 1.36 -5.01 23.11
C ALA A 551 2.58 -4.19 23.51
N GLN A 552 2.54 -3.47 24.63
CA GLN A 552 3.56 -2.52 25.04
C GLN A 552 3.78 -2.55 26.54
N ALA A 553 5.02 -2.31 26.98
CA ALA A 553 5.36 -1.92 28.33
C ALA A 553 5.71 -0.42 28.36
N PRO A 554 5.61 0.26 29.53
CA PRO A 554 5.97 1.66 29.68
C PRO A 554 7.39 1.95 29.22
N ALA A 555 7.65 3.16 28.70
CA ALA A 555 9.00 3.62 28.38
C ALA A 555 9.89 3.59 29.64
N GLY A 556 11.12 3.06 29.49
CA GLY A 556 12.06 2.90 30.60
C GLY A 556 11.75 1.71 31.52
N ALA A 557 10.78 0.87 31.19
CA ALA A 557 10.66 -0.44 31.85
C ALA A 557 12.01 -1.19 31.74
N PRO A 558 12.46 -1.90 32.79
CA PRO A 558 13.72 -2.65 32.72
C PRO A 558 13.72 -3.56 31.50
N ALA A 559 14.88 -3.66 30.82
CA ALA A 559 15.05 -4.70 29.81
C ALA A 559 14.75 -6.04 30.49
N TYR A 560 13.63 -6.65 30.12
CA TYR A 560 13.18 -7.87 30.76
C TYR A 560 14.23 -8.98 30.56
N SER A 561 14.51 -9.71 31.63
CA SER A 561 15.18 -11.00 31.49
C SER A 561 14.33 -11.86 30.54
N ALA A 562 14.93 -12.65 29.68
CA ALA A 562 14.25 -13.47 28.66
C ALA A 562 13.12 -14.39 29.21
N THR A 563 12.97 -14.47 30.53
CA THR A 563 12.02 -15.34 31.24
C THR A 563 10.80 -14.63 31.84
N ALA A 564 10.71 -13.28 31.80
CA ALA A 564 9.66 -12.52 32.51
C ALA A 564 9.10 -11.34 31.67
N VAL A 565 8.82 -11.55 30.40
CA VAL A 565 8.18 -10.53 29.54
C VAL A 565 6.68 -10.80 29.53
N GLY A 566 5.87 -9.77 29.79
CA GLY A 566 4.43 -9.82 29.57
C GLY A 566 4.12 -9.98 28.08
N PHE A 567 2.94 -10.51 27.79
CA PHE A 567 2.51 -10.72 26.40
C PHE A 567 1.00 -10.57 26.23
N ALA A 568 0.60 -10.44 24.98
CA ALA A 568 -0.77 -10.46 24.53
C ALA A 568 -0.96 -11.51 23.43
N ASP A 569 -1.89 -12.42 23.62
CA ASP A 569 -2.32 -13.39 22.61
C ASP A 569 -3.60 -12.87 21.94
N PHE A 570 -3.55 -12.69 20.63
CA PHE A 570 -4.71 -12.43 19.80
C PHE A 570 -5.08 -13.73 19.06
N MET A 571 -6.30 -14.23 19.30
CA MET A 571 -6.71 -15.52 18.80
C MET A 571 -7.14 -15.49 17.33
N PHE A 572 -7.62 -14.36 16.88
CA PHE A 572 -8.03 -14.11 15.50
C PHE A 572 -8.19 -12.60 15.25
N LEU A 573 -8.28 -12.20 14.01
CA LEU A 573 -8.89 -10.95 13.58
C LEU A 573 -10.00 -11.26 12.57
N ARG A 574 -11.21 -10.80 12.85
CA ARG A 574 -12.36 -10.96 11.96
C ARG A 574 -12.92 -9.63 11.55
N VAL A 575 -13.15 -9.49 10.26
CA VAL A 575 -13.72 -8.32 9.62
C VAL A 575 -15.04 -8.72 8.97
N GLU A 576 -16.10 -7.95 9.27
CA GLU A 576 -17.48 -8.20 8.83
C GLU A 576 -18.12 -6.92 8.27
#